data_c70893f223e0d29ca7fcbcaff36d51a4
#
_entry.id   c70893f223e0d29ca7fcbcaff36d51a4
#
_cell.length_a   1.000
_cell.length_b   1.000
_cell.length_c   1.000
_cell.angle_alpha   90.00
_cell.angle_beta   90.00
_cell.angle_gamma   90.00
#
_symmetry.space_group_name_H-M   'P 1'
#
loop_
_entity.id
_entity.type
_entity.pdbx_description
1 polymer ?
#
loop_
_entity_poly.entity_id
_entity_poly.type
_entity_poly.pdbx_seq_one_letter_code
_entity_poly.pdbx_strand_id
1 'polypeptide(L)'
;MPDASWPFDNLPPSPGSTGSDSDDSLDEDEANSRVRPHWPHYRATLKLHGFRLDTVEDAKAFYRCSADGRIPEFFLLKHAGDADDDLCPDPGLPDNLFRGTRTSDGTKIMLKAVHLQSREFAVIRFLSSPPLRDDPMNHCIPVLDLVEVEEDNIAFIIMEQWSSQLIADEGPCTLGLFFAALRQCIEHGAFMHKHRIAHLDISLRNLLTDYQGHYAYIDYELSRRFDGSYIRIPSFRTTEVPPECEALNGECPDPFKADVWALAVLILRACKLAGYCVSELVELTRPMLKENPADRPTMQEILTAFDKMVPTVGNLDRLPDFH
;
A
#
# COMPACT_ATOMS: atom_id res chain seq x y z
N MET A 1 19.75 25.08 24.35
CA MET A 1 18.82 24.60 23.33
C MET A 1 18.03 23.50 23.98
N PRO A 2 16.69 23.54 24.13
CA PRO A 2 15.95 22.43 24.69
C PRO A 2 15.95 21.31 23.65
N ASP A 3 16.25 20.10 24.13
CA ASP A 3 16.16 18.83 23.41
C ASP A 3 14.77 18.72 22.78
N ALA A 4 14.71 18.74 21.46
CA ALA A 4 13.49 18.46 20.71
C ALA A 4 13.30 16.94 20.63
N SER A 5 12.98 16.32 21.76
CA SER A 5 12.48 14.95 21.74
C SER A 5 11.14 14.93 21.00
N TRP A 6 11.06 14.13 19.95
CA TRP A 6 9.82 13.91 19.23
C TRP A 6 8.75 13.37 20.19
N PRO A 7 7.52 13.90 20.17
CA PRO A 7 6.47 13.51 21.12
C PRO A 7 6.06 12.03 21.04
N PHE A 8 6.69 11.23 20.16
CA PHE A 8 6.35 9.84 19.87
C PHE A 8 7.55 8.90 19.86
N ASP A 9 8.65 9.21 20.55
CA ASP A 9 9.78 8.27 20.71
C ASP A 9 9.41 6.95 21.40
N ASN A 10 8.16 6.83 21.92
CA ASN A 10 7.59 5.65 22.54
C ASN A 10 6.50 4.95 21.70
N LEU A 11 6.46 5.12 20.37
CA LEU A 11 5.59 4.31 19.55
C LEU A 11 6.04 2.84 19.63
N PRO A 12 5.16 1.91 20.03
CA PRO A 12 5.54 0.52 20.16
C PRO A 12 5.99 -0.07 18.81
N PRO A 13 6.93 -1.05 18.82
CA PRO A 13 7.24 -1.79 17.61
C PRO A 13 5.99 -2.50 17.11
N SER A 14 5.79 -2.52 15.79
CA SER A 14 4.66 -3.20 15.15
C SER A 14 4.55 -4.65 15.64
N PRO A 15 3.41 -5.11 16.17
CA PRO A 15 3.26 -6.47 16.64
C PRO A 15 3.39 -7.47 15.49
N GLY A 16 4.22 -8.49 15.71
CA GLY A 16 4.28 -9.67 14.84
C GLY A 16 2.98 -10.47 14.97
N SER A 17 2.44 -10.92 13.86
CA SER A 17 1.21 -11.70 13.79
C SER A 17 1.32 -13.02 14.55
N THR A 18 0.56 -13.17 15.63
CA THR A 18 0.28 -14.46 16.26
C THR A 18 -1.22 -14.73 16.20
N GLY A 19 -1.59 -15.85 15.58
CA GLY A 19 -2.99 -16.22 15.40
C GLY A 19 -3.64 -16.79 16.66
N SER A 20 -4.95 -16.70 16.74
CA SER A 20 -5.82 -17.63 17.48
C SER A 20 -7.23 -17.62 16.88
N ASP A 21 -7.76 -18.83 16.70
CA ASP A 21 -9.02 -19.20 16.09
C ASP A 21 -10.25 -18.85 16.94
N SER A 22 -11.35 -18.44 16.31
CA SER A 22 -12.71 -18.77 16.75
C SER A 22 -13.72 -18.68 15.61
N ASP A 23 -14.50 -19.70 15.51
CA ASP A 23 -15.47 -20.22 14.55
C ASP A 23 -16.67 -19.29 14.34
N ASP A 24 -17.00 -18.92 13.09
CA ASP A 24 -18.31 -18.70 12.47
C ASP A 24 -18.30 -17.82 11.18
N SER A 25 -17.16 -17.65 10.52
CA SER A 25 -17.06 -17.00 9.21
C SER A 25 -16.07 -17.73 8.28
N LEU A 26 -16.11 -19.05 8.30
CA LEU A 26 -15.17 -19.88 7.54
C LEU A 26 -15.10 -19.52 6.06
N ASP A 27 -16.23 -19.21 5.42
CA ASP A 27 -16.27 -18.83 4.01
C ASP A 27 -15.62 -17.46 3.71
N GLU A 28 -15.84 -16.46 4.57
CA GLU A 28 -15.26 -15.11 4.37
C GLU A 28 -13.75 -15.08 4.66
N ASP A 29 -13.30 -15.77 5.70
CA ASP A 29 -11.88 -15.85 6.06
C ASP A 29 -11.12 -16.70 5.04
N GLU A 30 -11.70 -17.76 4.50
CA GLU A 30 -11.12 -18.56 3.43
C GLU A 30 -10.97 -17.74 2.14
N ALA A 31 -12.02 -17.04 1.71
CA ALA A 31 -11.98 -16.18 0.52
C ALA A 31 -11.00 -15.03 0.65
N ASN A 32 -10.69 -14.56 1.86
CA ASN A 32 -9.70 -13.51 2.10
C ASN A 32 -8.33 -14.06 2.53
N SER A 33 -8.15 -15.39 2.55
CA SER A 33 -6.85 -15.99 2.81
C SER A 33 -5.91 -15.79 1.62
N ARG A 34 -4.61 -15.79 1.90
CA ARG A 34 -3.60 -15.64 0.85
C ARG A 34 -3.54 -16.90 -0.01
N VAL A 35 -3.87 -16.76 -1.30
CA VAL A 35 -3.75 -17.85 -2.28
C VAL A 35 -2.28 -18.15 -2.61
N ARG A 36 -2.00 -19.40 -2.99
CA ARG A 36 -0.67 -19.84 -3.44
C ARG A 36 -0.79 -20.45 -4.84
N PRO A 37 -0.77 -19.62 -5.90
CA PRO A 37 -0.94 -20.10 -7.25
C PRO A 37 0.28 -20.92 -7.70
N HIS A 38 0.05 -21.98 -8.47
CA HIS A 38 1.11 -22.64 -9.22
C HIS A 38 1.35 -21.83 -10.51
N TRP A 39 2.23 -20.82 -10.46
CA TRP A 39 2.46 -19.84 -11.51
C TRP A 39 2.68 -20.42 -12.92
N PRO A 40 3.43 -21.56 -13.10
CA PRO A 40 3.59 -22.17 -14.41
C PRO A 40 2.26 -22.53 -15.08
N HIS A 41 1.23 -22.90 -14.33
CA HIS A 41 -0.08 -23.25 -14.84
C HIS A 41 -0.77 -22.06 -15.53
N TYR A 42 -0.59 -20.86 -14.99
CA TYR A 42 -1.24 -19.64 -15.49
C TYR A 42 -0.44 -18.90 -16.59
N ARG A 43 0.76 -19.37 -16.92
CA ARG A 43 1.65 -18.71 -17.88
C ARG A 43 0.99 -18.50 -19.24
N ALA A 44 0.25 -19.49 -19.74
CA ALA A 44 -0.42 -19.43 -21.04
C ALA A 44 -1.60 -18.43 -21.00
N THR A 45 -2.43 -18.48 -19.97
CA THR A 45 -3.57 -17.58 -19.76
C THR A 45 -3.12 -16.12 -19.68
N LEU A 46 -2.13 -15.83 -18.84
CA LEU A 46 -1.60 -14.48 -18.70
C LEU A 46 -0.97 -13.95 -20.00
N LYS A 47 -0.32 -14.83 -20.78
CA LYS A 47 0.22 -14.48 -22.09
C LYS A 47 -0.86 -14.12 -23.11
N LEU A 48 -2.02 -14.77 -23.07
CA LEU A 48 -3.17 -14.41 -23.92
C LEU A 48 -3.71 -13.00 -23.60
N HIS A 49 -3.61 -12.58 -22.35
CA HIS A 49 -3.94 -11.22 -21.90
C HIS A 49 -2.82 -10.21 -22.17
N GLY A 50 -1.72 -10.62 -22.80
CA GLY A 50 -0.61 -9.74 -23.16
C GLY A 50 0.41 -9.53 -22.04
N PHE A 51 0.48 -10.42 -21.06
CA PHE A 51 1.40 -10.34 -19.93
C PHE A 51 2.31 -11.57 -19.89
N ARG A 52 3.58 -11.34 -19.68
CA ARG A 52 4.60 -12.39 -19.57
C ARG A 52 5.18 -12.39 -18.15
N LEU A 53 5.20 -13.53 -17.50
CA LEU A 53 5.90 -13.72 -16.22
C LEU A 53 7.41 -13.65 -16.43
N ASP A 54 8.15 -13.07 -15.52
CA ASP A 54 9.59 -12.92 -15.60
C ASP A 54 10.28 -14.29 -15.45
N THR A 55 11.32 -14.48 -16.25
CA THR A 55 12.12 -15.70 -16.34
C THR A 55 13.51 -15.50 -15.73
N VAL A 56 14.29 -16.59 -15.67
CA VAL A 56 15.69 -16.55 -15.22
C VAL A 56 16.50 -15.57 -16.09
N GLU A 57 16.26 -15.50 -17.41
CA GLU A 57 16.94 -14.52 -18.27
C GLU A 57 16.55 -13.07 -17.96
N ASP A 58 15.27 -12.81 -17.62
CA ASP A 58 14.84 -11.47 -17.20
C ASP A 58 15.55 -11.01 -15.93
N ALA A 59 15.68 -11.91 -14.94
CA ALA A 59 16.42 -11.63 -13.72
C ALA A 59 17.91 -11.41 -13.99
N LYS A 60 18.54 -12.21 -14.89
CA LYS A 60 19.92 -12.00 -15.31
C LYS A 60 20.10 -10.65 -16.02
N ALA A 61 19.15 -10.28 -16.88
CA ALA A 61 19.17 -8.98 -17.57
C ALA A 61 19.06 -7.82 -16.57
N PHE A 62 18.19 -7.94 -15.58
CA PHE A 62 18.07 -6.94 -14.51
C PHE A 62 19.41 -6.71 -13.79
N TYR A 63 20.12 -7.77 -13.36
CA TYR A 63 21.42 -7.64 -12.70
C TYR A 63 22.49 -7.05 -13.63
N ARG A 64 22.49 -7.39 -14.93
CA ARG A 64 23.42 -6.80 -15.91
C ARG A 64 23.22 -5.29 -16.09
N CYS A 65 21.98 -4.82 -15.94
CA CYS A 65 21.63 -3.39 -16.05
C CYS A 65 21.79 -2.62 -14.72
N SER A 66 22.02 -3.30 -13.58
CA SER A 66 22.25 -2.65 -12.30
C SER A 66 23.64 -1.97 -12.24
N ALA A 67 23.83 -1.08 -11.27
CA ALA A 67 25.04 -0.25 -11.16
C ALA A 67 26.37 -1.06 -11.20
N ASP A 68 26.37 -2.27 -10.65
CA ASP A 68 27.54 -3.15 -10.60
C ASP A 68 27.74 -3.98 -11.88
N GLY A 69 26.72 -4.07 -12.75
CA GLY A 69 26.74 -4.83 -14.01
C GLY A 69 27.05 -6.32 -13.86
N ARG A 70 26.98 -6.87 -12.63
CA ARG A 70 27.36 -8.25 -12.31
C ARG A 70 26.18 -9.02 -11.77
N ILE A 71 25.99 -10.24 -12.27
CA ILE A 71 25.03 -11.18 -11.70
C ILE A 71 25.62 -11.71 -10.37
N PRO A 72 24.90 -11.60 -9.25
CA PRO A 72 25.38 -12.11 -7.96
C PRO A 72 25.67 -13.61 -7.99
N GLU A 73 26.75 -14.04 -7.34
CA GLU A 73 27.16 -15.45 -7.31
C GLU A 73 26.06 -16.36 -6.69
N PHE A 74 25.38 -15.89 -5.65
CA PHE A 74 24.28 -16.63 -5.05
C PHE A 74 23.13 -16.90 -6.04
N PHE A 75 22.86 -15.95 -6.94
CA PHE A 75 21.85 -16.13 -7.99
C PHE A 75 22.28 -17.19 -9.00
N LEU A 76 23.54 -17.15 -9.47
CA LEU A 76 24.10 -18.15 -10.39
C LEU A 76 24.10 -19.54 -9.78
N LEU A 77 24.45 -19.67 -8.49
CA LEU A 77 24.43 -20.96 -7.78
C LEU A 77 23.01 -21.50 -7.62
N LYS A 78 22.05 -20.64 -7.26
CA LYS A 78 20.65 -21.03 -7.10
C LYS A 78 20.03 -21.52 -8.40
N HIS A 79 20.36 -20.91 -9.52
CA HIS A 79 19.78 -21.18 -10.83
C HIS A 79 20.75 -21.91 -11.80
N ALA A 80 21.75 -22.65 -11.25
CA ALA A 80 22.78 -23.30 -12.07
C ALA A 80 22.26 -24.41 -12.99
N GLY A 81 21.08 -24.96 -12.71
CA GLY A 81 20.44 -26.01 -13.52
C GLY A 81 19.20 -25.54 -14.28
N ASP A 82 18.79 -24.29 -14.11
CA ASP A 82 17.57 -23.77 -14.68
C ASP A 82 17.80 -23.31 -16.13
N ALA A 83 16.80 -23.50 -16.98
CA ALA A 83 16.79 -22.93 -18.32
C ALA A 83 16.50 -21.42 -18.26
N ASP A 84 16.98 -20.67 -19.24
CA ASP A 84 16.75 -19.21 -19.31
C ASP A 84 15.25 -18.85 -19.38
N ASP A 85 14.42 -19.75 -19.92
CA ASP A 85 12.97 -19.61 -20.02
C ASP A 85 12.19 -20.10 -18.79
N ASP A 86 12.84 -20.68 -17.79
CA ASP A 86 12.20 -21.07 -16.55
C ASP A 86 11.74 -19.84 -15.77
N LEU A 87 10.58 -19.96 -15.11
CA LEU A 87 10.05 -18.87 -14.28
C LEU A 87 10.97 -18.59 -13.10
N CYS A 88 11.20 -17.32 -12.83
CA CYS A 88 12.08 -16.87 -11.75
C CYS A 88 11.29 -16.10 -10.68
N PRO A 89 10.68 -16.81 -9.68
CA PRO A 89 10.02 -16.13 -8.57
C PRO A 89 11.04 -15.35 -7.72
N ASP A 90 10.68 -14.11 -7.36
CA ASP A 90 11.50 -13.29 -6.48
C ASP A 90 11.38 -13.79 -5.04
N PRO A 91 12.48 -14.25 -4.41
CA PRO A 91 12.44 -14.76 -3.04
C PRO A 91 12.09 -13.72 -1.97
N GLY A 92 12.14 -12.43 -2.34
CA GLY A 92 11.73 -11.31 -1.47
C GLY A 92 10.23 -11.03 -1.50
N LEU A 93 9.48 -11.67 -2.40
CA LEU A 93 8.04 -11.49 -2.54
C LEU A 93 7.26 -12.66 -1.91
N PRO A 94 6.06 -12.40 -1.39
CA PRO A 94 5.12 -13.45 -1.03
C PRO A 94 4.76 -14.34 -2.24
N ASP A 95 4.36 -15.60 -1.97
CA ASP A 95 4.06 -16.61 -2.99
C ASP A 95 2.93 -16.19 -3.96
N ASN A 96 2.04 -15.30 -3.53
CA ASN A 96 0.93 -14.77 -4.34
C ASN A 96 1.30 -13.56 -5.20
N LEU A 97 2.56 -13.12 -5.17
CA LEU A 97 3.07 -12.05 -6.02
C LEU A 97 4.07 -12.59 -7.04
N PHE A 98 4.02 -12.05 -8.25
CA PHE A 98 4.99 -12.37 -9.29
C PHE A 98 5.32 -11.15 -10.14
N ARG A 99 6.58 -11.04 -10.55
CA ARG A 99 7.01 -9.99 -11.49
C ARG A 99 6.72 -10.42 -12.93
N GLY A 100 6.49 -9.42 -13.76
CA GLY A 100 6.27 -9.68 -15.18
C GLY A 100 6.47 -8.46 -16.04
N THR A 101 6.13 -8.63 -17.31
CA THR A 101 6.31 -7.60 -18.32
C THR A 101 5.08 -7.59 -19.25
N ARG A 102 4.51 -6.41 -19.50
CA ARG A 102 3.48 -6.21 -20.52
C ARG A 102 4.14 -6.32 -21.89
N THR A 103 3.65 -7.23 -22.73
CA THR A 103 4.31 -7.58 -24.01
C THR A 103 4.21 -6.49 -25.07
N SER A 104 3.21 -5.59 -24.98
CA SER A 104 2.97 -4.55 -25.97
C SER A 104 4.02 -3.44 -25.98
N ASP A 105 4.58 -3.09 -24.81
CA ASP A 105 5.46 -1.93 -24.62
C ASP A 105 6.64 -2.16 -23.67
N GLY A 106 6.73 -3.35 -23.07
CA GLY A 106 7.80 -3.67 -22.13
C GLY A 106 7.61 -3.11 -20.71
N THR A 107 6.45 -2.53 -20.38
CA THR A 107 6.16 -2.04 -19.05
C THR A 107 6.33 -3.14 -18.01
N LYS A 108 7.12 -2.87 -16.96
CA LYS A 108 7.26 -3.79 -15.83
C LYS A 108 6.02 -3.79 -14.98
N ILE A 109 5.58 -4.98 -14.60
CA ILE A 109 4.33 -5.20 -13.88
C ILE A 109 4.54 -6.08 -12.64
N MET A 110 3.61 -5.94 -11.71
CA MET A 110 3.42 -6.85 -10.59
C MET A 110 2.06 -7.54 -10.73
N LEU A 111 2.05 -8.86 -10.61
CA LEU A 111 0.83 -9.65 -10.57
C LEU A 111 0.57 -10.09 -9.13
N LYS A 112 -0.65 -9.84 -8.62
CA LYS A 112 -1.11 -10.36 -7.32
C LYS A 112 -2.23 -11.35 -7.56
N ALA A 113 -2.03 -12.60 -7.12
CA ALA A 113 -3.08 -13.59 -7.12
C ALA A 113 -3.92 -13.45 -5.84
N VAL A 114 -5.23 -13.41 -6.00
CA VAL A 114 -6.20 -13.33 -4.92
C VAL A 114 -7.35 -14.31 -5.19
N HIS A 115 -8.12 -14.65 -4.16
CA HIS A 115 -9.34 -15.41 -4.38
C HIS A 115 -10.37 -14.55 -5.14
N LEU A 116 -11.09 -15.14 -6.09
CA LEU A 116 -12.04 -14.44 -6.96
C LEU A 116 -13.15 -13.72 -6.17
N GLN A 117 -13.53 -14.25 -5.01
CA GLN A 117 -14.56 -13.68 -4.13
C GLN A 117 -13.95 -12.84 -2.98
N SER A 118 -12.65 -12.54 -3.01
CA SER A 118 -12.02 -11.76 -1.94
C SER A 118 -12.51 -10.31 -1.92
N ARG A 119 -12.48 -9.72 -0.72
CA ARG A 119 -12.76 -8.29 -0.54
C ARG A 119 -11.78 -7.43 -1.32
N GLU A 120 -10.51 -7.81 -1.33
CA GLU A 120 -9.47 -7.10 -2.09
C GLU A 120 -9.83 -7.01 -3.57
N PHE A 121 -10.20 -8.15 -4.18
CA PHE A 121 -10.57 -8.16 -5.59
C PHE A 121 -11.80 -7.29 -5.88
N ALA A 122 -12.82 -7.36 -5.02
CA ALA A 122 -14.02 -6.55 -5.15
C ALA A 122 -13.72 -5.03 -5.03
N VAL A 123 -12.88 -4.64 -4.07
CA VAL A 123 -12.48 -3.24 -3.86
C VAL A 123 -11.62 -2.74 -5.04
N ILE A 124 -10.61 -3.50 -5.45
CA ILE A 124 -9.75 -3.13 -6.58
C ILE A 124 -10.55 -3.03 -7.88
N ARG A 125 -11.43 -3.98 -8.17
CA ARG A 125 -12.33 -3.91 -9.34
C ARG A 125 -13.16 -2.64 -9.33
N PHE A 126 -13.70 -2.26 -8.17
CA PHE A 126 -14.48 -1.04 -8.02
C PHE A 126 -13.64 0.21 -8.25
N LEU A 127 -12.47 0.33 -7.59
CA LEU A 127 -11.58 1.50 -7.67
C LEU A 127 -10.95 1.66 -9.06
N SER A 128 -10.64 0.55 -9.76
CA SER A 128 -9.99 0.56 -11.07
C SER A 128 -10.97 0.64 -12.25
N SER A 129 -12.28 0.68 -11.99
CA SER A 129 -13.28 0.82 -13.04
C SER A 129 -13.66 2.28 -13.31
N PRO A 130 -13.94 2.67 -14.58
CA PRO A 130 -14.48 3.99 -14.89
C PRO A 130 -15.86 4.20 -14.21
N PRO A 131 -16.20 5.42 -13.77
CA PRO A 131 -15.39 6.64 -13.84
C PRO A 131 -14.37 6.78 -12.70
N LEU A 132 -14.37 5.88 -11.70
CA LEU A 132 -13.57 6.02 -10.48
C LEU A 132 -12.08 5.96 -10.76
N ARG A 133 -11.66 5.12 -11.69
CA ARG A 133 -10.25 5.03 -12.12
C ARG A 133 -9.68 6.37 -12.57
N ASP A 134 -10.53 7.22 -13.16
CA ASP A 134 -10.11 8.49 -13.77
C ASP A 134 -10.32 9.69 -12.82
N ASP A 135 -10.78 9.45 -11.57
CA ASP A 135 -10.93 10.50 -10.56
C ASP A 135 -9.52 10.94 -10.08
N PRO A 136 -9.18 12.23 -10.14
CA PRO A 136 -7.85 12.71 -9.75
C PRO A 136 -7.49 12.49 -8.27
N MET A 137 -8.46 12.21 -7.42
CA MET A 137 -8.23 11.87 -6.02
C MET A 137 -7.99 10.37 -5.80
N ASN A 138 -8.14 9.56 -6.83
CA ASN A 138 -7.90 8.12 -6.77
C ASN A 138 -6.42 7.82 -6.97
N HIS A 139 -5.70 7.67 -5.87
CA HIS A 139 -4.29 7.26 -5.88
C HIS A 139 -4.14 5.75 -5.58
N CYS A 140 -5.06 4.92 -6.11
CA CYS A 140 -4.85 3.47 -6.18
C CYS A 140 -3.72 3.19 -7.17
N ILE A 141 -2.93 2.15 -6.91
CA ILE A 141 -1.91 1.70 -7.88
C ILE A 141 -2.57 1.47 -9.25
N PRO A 142 -1.95 1.92 -10.37
CA PRO A 142 -2.51 1.71 -11.69
C PRO A 142 -2.70 0.22 -12.00
N VAL A 143 -3.96 -0.20 -12.10
CA VAL A 143 -4.35 -1.56 -12.49
C VAL A 143 -4.50 -1.60 -14.01
N LEU A 144 -3.74 -2.48 -14.64
CA LEU A 144 -3.69 -2.63 -16.09
C LEU A 144 -4.73 -3.62 -16.60
N ASP A 145 -4.97 -4.69 -15.83
CA ASP A 145 -5.98 -5.70 -16.14
C ASP A 145 -6.40 -6.47 -14.88
N LEU A 146 -7.56 -7.12 -14.94
CA LEU A 146 -8.09 -8.05 -13.95
C LEU A 146 -8.43 -9.35 -14.66
N VAL A 147 -7.62 -10.39 -14.47
CA VAL A 147 -7.78 -11.68 -15.13
C VAL A 147 -8.42 -12.67 -14.18
N GLU A 148 -9.62 -13.15 -14.52
CA GLU A 148 -10.40 -14.10 -13.72
C GLU A 148 -10.23 -15.51 -14.26
N VAL A 149 -9.95 -16.47 -13.37
CA VAL A 149 -9.86 -17.91 -13.67
C VAL A 149 -10.89 -18.59 -12.78
N GLU A 150 -12.13 -18.70 -13.30
CA GLU A 150 -13.28 -19.19 -12.55
C GLU A 150 -13.11 -20.64 -12.08
N GLU A 151 -12.47 -21.50 -12.90
CA GLU A 151 -12.26 -22.91 -12.58
C GLU A 151 -11.43 -23.11 -11.31
N ASP A 152 -10.51 -22.18 -11.01
CA ASP A 152 -9.63 -22.26 -9.86
C ASP A 152 -10.03 -21.30 -8.72
N ASN A 153 -11.13 -20.55 -8.89
CA ASN A 153 -11.53 -19.46 -7.98
C ASN A 153 -10.43 -18.42 -7.72
N ILE A 154 -9.55 -18.18 -8.70
CA ILE A 154 -8.44 -17.24 -8.62
C ILE A 154 -8.69 -16.04 -9.55
N ALA A 155 -8.30 -14.86 -9.09
CA ALA A 155 -8.17 -13.67 -9.91
C ALA A 155 -6.74 -13.12 -9.82
N PHE A 156 -6.23 -12.59 -10.92
CA PHE A 156 -4.96 -11.88 -10.99
C PHE A 156 -5.22 -10.39 -11.13
N ILE A 157 -4.74 -9.62 -10.16
CA ILE A 157 -4.67 -8.17 -10.21
C ILE A 157 -3.32 -7.84 -10.86
N ILE A 158 -3.36 -7.27 -12.06
CA ILE A 158 -2.16 -6.92 -12.83
C ILE A 158 -1.98 -5.41 -12.76
N MET A 159 -0.90 -4.98 -12.12
CA MET A 159 -0.63 -3.58 -11.83
C MET A 159 0.76 -3.16 -12.29
N GLU A 160 0.98 -1.88 -12.47
CA GLU A 160 2.32 -1.36 -12.72
C GLU A 160 3.25 -1.67 -11.56
N GLN A 161 4.51 -1.98 -11.88
CA GLN A 161 5.53 -2.20 -10.87
C GLN A 161 6.11 -0.85 -10.43
N TRP A 162 5.72 -0.41 -9.24
CA TRP A 162 6.27 0.77 -8.59
C TRP A 162 7.20 0.36 -7.45
N SER A 163 7.96 1.32 -6.90
CA SER A 163 8.93 1.08 -5.84
C SER A 163 8.32 1.24 -4.46
N SER A 164 8.70 0.34 -3.54
CA SER A 164 8.43 0.48 -2.10
C SER A 164 9.45 1.39 -1.38
N GLN A 165 10.56 1.74 -2.03
CA GLN A 165 11.51 2.71 -1.55
C GLN A 165 10.96 4.12 -1.82
N LEU A 166 10.34 4.74 -0.81
CA LEU A 166 9.59 5.99 -0.96
C LEU A 166 10.49 7.22 -1.17
N ILE A 167 11.79 7.12 -0.87
CA ILE A 167 12.79 8.17 -1.05
C ILE A 167 13.83 7.64 -2.03
N ALA A 168 14.07 8.38 -3.11
CA ALA A 168 15.09 8.03 -4.10
C ALA A 168 16.50 8.16 -3.52
N ASP A 169 17.43 7.33 -4.00
CA ASP A 169 18.84 7.38 -3.61
C ASP A 169 19.57 8.67 -4.05
N GLU A 170 18.99 9.39 -5.02
CA GLU A 170 19.57 10.60 -5.62
C GLU A 170 19.51 11.85 -4.75
N GLY A 171 18.96 11.73 -3.54
CA GLY A 171 18.95 12.82 -2.56
C GLY A 171 17.58 13.12 -1.97
N PRO A 172 17.56 14.01 -0.96
CA PRO A 172 16.34 14.36 -0.27
C PRO A 172 15.40 15.16 -1.16
N CYS A 173 14.11 14.83 -1.11
CA CYS A 173 13.07 15.63 -1.77
C CYS A 173 12.90 16.98 -1.03
N THR A 174 12.50 18.02 -1.76
CA THR A 174 12.14 19.30 -1.13
C THR A 174 10.88 19.17 -0.26
N LEU A 175 10.68 20.09 0.68
CA LEU A 175 9.49 20.11 1.53
C LEU A 175 8.19 20.18 0.68
N GLY A 176 8.23 20.91 -0.44
CA GLY A 176 7.11 20.99 -1.36
C GLY A 176 6.74 19.66 -1.99
N LEU A 177 7.74 18.87 -2.44
CA LEU A 177 7.53 17.52 -2.97
C LEU A 177 7.02 16.56 -1.88
N PHE A 178 7.57 16.68 -0.67
CA PHE A 178 7.09 15.93 0.48
C PHE A 178 5.62 16.22 0.79
N PHE A 179 5.21 17.49 0.77
CA PHE A 179 3.81 17.87 0.94
C PHE A 179 2.91 17.37 -0.20
N ALA A 180 3.42 17.40 -1.44
CA ALA A 180 2.68 16.85 -2.57
C ALA A 180 2.43 15.34 -2.42
N ALA A 181 3.40 14.58 -1.89
CA ALA A 181 3.24 13.18 -1.57
C ALA A 181 2.19 12.95 -0.46
N LEU A 182 2.29 13.68 0.66
CA LEU A 182 1.32 13.60 1.75
C LEU A 182 -0.10 13.97 1.28
N ARG A 183 -0.21 14.99 0.41
CA ARG A 183 -1.50 15.38 -0.15
C ARG A 183 -2.17 14.25 -0.89
N GLN A 184 -1.45 13.51 -1.73
CA GLN A 184 -1.97 12.33 -2.45
C GLN A 184 -2.46 11.25 -1.46
N CYS A 185 -1.72 11.01 -0.37
CA CYS A 185 -2.16 10.07 0.66
C CYS A 185 -3.49 10.49 1.31
N ILE A 186 -3.66 11.79 1.61
CA ILE A 186 -4.88 12.32 2.23
C ILE A 186 -6.04 12.31 1.22
N GLU A 187 -5.78 12.68 -0.04
CA GLU A 187 -6.78 12.67 -1.12
C GLU A 187 -7.35 11.28 -1.33
N HIS A 188 -6.48 10.25 -1.39
CA HIS A 188 -6.96 8.89 -1.56
C HIS A 188 -7.84 8.43 -0.40
N GLY A 189 -7.45 8.74 0.84
CA GLY A 189 -8.27 8.45 2.01
C GLY A 189 -9.64 9.16 1.94
N ALA A 190 -9.68 10.43 1.56
CA ALA A 190 -10.93 11.17 1.37
C ALA A 190 -11.79 10.60 0.23
N PHE A 191 -11.16 10.21 -0.87
CA PHE A 191 -11.81 9.55 -2.00
C PHE A 191 -12.44 8.21 -1.60
N MET A 192 -11.69 7.34 -0.91
CA MET A 192 -12.21 6.05 -0.44
C MET A 192 -13.37 6.23 0.53
N HIS A 193 -13.26 7.12 1.52
CA HIS A 193 -14.32 7.39 2.48
C HIS A 193 -15.60 7.95 1.83
N LYS A 194 -15.45 8.82 0.80
CA LYS A 194 -16.56 9.30 -0.04
C LYS A 194 -17.32 8.13 -0.67
N HIS A 195 -16.61 7.08 -1.08
CA HIS A 195 -17.19 5.87 -1.66
C HIS A 195 -17.51 4.78 -0.64
N ARG A 196 -17.50 5.16 0.66
CA ARG A 196 -17.80 4.27 1.79
C ARG A 196 -16.87 3.06 1.88
N ILE A 197 -15.63 3.23 1.50
CA ILE A 197 -14.57 2.23 1.64
C ILE A 197 -13.62 2.71 2.73
N ALA A 198 -13.35 1.86 3.74
CA ALA A 198 -12.25 2.04 4.66
C ALA A 198 -11.08 1.15 4.22
N HIS A 199 -9.86 1.69 4.24
CA HIS A 199 -8.64 0.98 3.82
C HIS A 199 -8.23 -0.07 4.86
N LEU A 200 -8.24 0.33 6.14
CA LEU A 200 -7.99 -0.49 7.33
C LEU A 200 -6.54 -0.98 7.50
N ASP A 201 -5.64 -0.60 6.58
CA ASP A 201 -4.20 -0.82 6.73
C ASP A 201 -3.36 0.32 6.11
N ILE A 202 -3.74 1.55 6.42
CA ILE A 202 -2.98 2.75 6.01
C ILE A 202 -1.63 2.74 6.74
N SER A 203 -0.54 2.57 5.97
CA SER A 203 0.83 2.57 6.51
C SER A 203 1.84 2.90 5.40
N LEU A 204 3.08 3.29 5.78
CA LEU A 204 4.15 3.51 4.79
C LEU A 204 4.53 2.25 4.00
N ARG A 205 4.26 1.05 4.54
CA ARG A 205 4.53 -0.22 3.85
C ARG A 205 3.59 -0.45 2.68
N ASN A 206 2.40 0.14 2.74
CA ASN A 206 1.36 0.01 1.73
C ASN A 206 1.30 1.22 0.80
N LEU A 207 2.43 1.95 0.69
CA LEU A 207 2.64 3.02 -0.29
C LEU A 207 3.76 2.63 -1.26
N LEU A 208 3.55 2.95 -2.51
CA LEU A 208 4.53 2.83 -3.59
C LEU A 208 4.70 4.17 -4.29
N THR A 209 5.82 4.34 -4.99
CA THR A 209 6.11 5.51 -5.83
C THR A 209 6.67 5.10 -7.20
N ASP A 210 6.39 5.89 -8.22
CA ASP A 210 6.99 5.78 -9.56
C ASP A 210 8.24 6.66 -9.74
N TYR A 211 8.65 7.39 -8.69
CA TYR A 211 9.71 8.40 -8.72
C TYR A 211 9.46 9.58 -9.68
N GLN A 212 8.26 9.71 -10.23
CA GLN A 212 7.86 10.84 -11.07
C GLN A 212 6.93 11.82 -10.31
N GLY A 213 6.82 11.63 -9.00
CA GLY A 213 6.00 12.45 -8.11
C GLY A 213 4.63 11.84 -7.80
N HIS A 214 4.37 10.60 -8.23
CA HIS A 214 3.15 9.90 -7.89
C HIS A 214 3.39 8.90 -6.76
N TYR A 215 2.41 8.83 -5.87
CA TYR A 215 2.34 7.89 -4.75
C TYR A 215 1.02 7.15 -4.78
N ALA A 216 1.05 5.85 -4.60
CA ALA A 216 -0.14 5.03 -4.69
C ALA A 216 -0.27 4.08 -3.49
N TYR A 217 -1.52 3.86 -3.09
CA TYR A 217 -1.85 2.82 -2.12
C TYR A 217 -1.96 1.46 -2.79
N ILE A 218 -1.53 0.45 -2.03
CA ILE A 218 -1.66 -0.98 -2.34
C ILE A 218 -2.21 -1.74 -1.14
N ASP A 219 -2.46 -3.03 -1.33
CA ASP A 219 -2.84 -3.99 -0.30
C ASP A 219 -4.18 -3.67 0.37
N TYR A 220 -5.25 -3.93 -0.39
CA TYR A 220 -6.65 -3.75 0.03
C TYR A 220 -7.23 -5.02 0.68
N GLU A 221 -6.39 -5.95 1.14
CA GLU A 221 -6.81 -7.23 1.75
C GLU A 221 -7.73 -7.03 2.96
N LEU A 222 -7.44 -6.00 3.78
CA LEU A 222 -8.25 -5.65 4.94
C LEU A 222 -9.39 -4.67 4.62
N SER A 223 -9.37 -4.05 3.44
CA SER A 223 -10.33 -3.00 3.07
C SER A 223 -11.76 -3.53 3.02
N ARG A 224 -12.70 -2.69 3.44
CA ARG A 224 -14.13 -3.01 3.43
C ARG A 224 -14.95 -1.86 2.86
N ARG A 225 -15.93 -2.22 2.03
CA ARG A 225 -16.98 -1.31 1.59
C ARG A 225 -18.22 -1.49 2.44
N PHE A 226 -18.82 -0.38 2.84
CA PHE A 226 -19.98 -0.36 3.76
C PHE A 226 -21.20 0.20 3.04
N ASP A 227 -22.12 -0.66 2.64
CA ASP A 227 -23.34 -0.27 1.88
C ASP A 227 -24.49 0.15 2.81
N GLY A 228 -24.39 -0.12 4.12
CA GLY A 228 -25.43 0.16 5.13
C GLY A 228 -24.99 1.18 6.20
N SER A 229 -25.87 1.36 7.20
CA SER A 229 -25.59 2.18 8.40
C SER A 229 -24.70 1.47 9.42
N TYR A 230 -24.60 0.14 9.37
CA TYR A 230 -23.76 -0.65 10.25
C TYR A 230 -22.33 -0.67 9.71
N ILE A 231 -21.39 -0.12 10.49
CA ILE A 231 -20.00 0.04 10.10
C ILE A 231 -18.99 -0.66 11.03
N ARG A 232 -19.47 -1.42 12.02
CA ARG A 232 -18.63 -2.11 13.00
C ARG A 232 -17.90 -3.29 12.39
N ILE A 233 -16.65 -3.52 12.84
CA ILE A 233 -15.86 -4.71 12.49
C ILE A 233 -15.59 -5.49 13.77
N PRO A 234 -16.06 -6.74 13.89
CA PRO A 234 -15.94 -7.52 15.12
C PRO A 234 -14.53 -8.06 15.38
N SER A 235 -13.74 -8.25 14.33
CA SER A 235 -12.33 -8.68 14.41
C SER A 235 -11.50 -7.79 13.53
N PHE A 236 -10.77 -6.85 14.15
CA PHE A 236 -9.97 -5.85 13.47
C PHE A 236 -8.49 -6.17 13.62
N ARG A 237 -7.81 -6.33 12.49
CA ARG A 237 -6.36 -6.52 12.42
C ARG A 237 -5.82 -5.45 11.48
N THR A 238 -4.76 -4.77 11.88
CA THR A 238 -4.14 -3.69 11.11
C THR A 238 -2.71 -3.48 11.59
N THR A 239 -1.90 -2.83 10.76
CA THR A 239 -0.54 -2.42 11.16
C THR A 239 -0.56 -1.35 12.26
N GLU A 240 -1.51 -0.41 12.21
CA GLU A 240 -1.63 0.70 13.16
C GLU A 240 -2.95 0.59 13.92
N VAL A 241 -2.93 -0.08 15.09
CA VAL A 241 -4.13 -0.31 15.90
C VAL A 241 -4.46 0.95 16.71
N PRO A 242 -5.64 1.56 16.53
CA PRO A 242 -6.05 2.69 17.36
C PRO A 242 -6.50 2.23 18.75
N PRO A 243 -6.38 3.11 19.79
CA PRO A 243 -6.59 2.72 21.18
C PRO A 243 -7.98 2.16 21.48
N GLU A 244 -9.03 2.62 20.80
CA GLU A 244 -10.39 2.08 20.98
C GLU A 244 -10.51 0.62 20.52
N CYS A 245 -9.77 0.22 19.48
CA CYS A 245 -9.79 -1.15 19.00
C CYS A 245 -9.02 -2.09 19.93
N GLU A 246 -7.94 -1.62 20.56
CA GLU A 246 -7.23 -2.36 21.61
C GLU A 246 -8.12 -2.55 22.85
N ALA A 247 -8.78 -1.49 23.28
CA ALA A 247 -9.66 -1.51 24.45
C ALA A 247 -10.88 -2.44 24.29
N LEU A 248 -11.32 -2.66 23.05
CA LEU A 248 -12.46 -3.51 22.70
C LEU A 248 -12.05 -4.92 22.20
N ASN A 249 -10.85 -5.39 22.58
CA ASN A 249 -10.32 -6.71 22.19
C ASN A 249 -10.32 -6.97 20.69
N GLY A 250 -10.02 -5.95 19.89
CA GLY A 250 -9.95 -6.05 18.44
C GLY A 250 -11.27 -5.73 17.73
N GLU A 251 -12.32 -5.33 18.42
CA GLU A 251 -13.51 -4.77 17.77
C GLU A 251 -13.22 -3.33 17.32
N CYS A 252 -13.52 -2.99 16.06
CA CYS A 252 -13.41 -1.62 15.55
C CYS A 252 -14.81 -0.99 15.44
N PRO A 253 -15.14 0.00 16.29
CA PRO A 253 -16.46 0.61 16.30
C PRO A 253 -16.69 1.58 15.13
N ASP A 254 -15.62 2.19 14.60
CA ASP A 254 -15.67 3.11 13.46
C ASP A 254 -14.42 2.95 12.59
N PRO A 255 -14.49 2.13 11.52
CA PRO A 255 -13.38 1.87 10.62
C PRO A 255 -12.88 3.11 9.87
N PHE A 256 -13.74 4.10 9.60
CA PHE A 256 -13.34 5.35 8.97
C PHE A 256 -12.50 6.21 9.91
N LYS A 257 -12.79 6.18 11.21
CA LYS A 257 -11.99 6.88 12.22
C LYS A 257 -10.71 6.12 12.58
N ALA A 258 -10.69 4.80 12.38
CA ALA A 258 -9.46 4.01 12.44
C ALA A 258 -8.48 4.40 11.32
N ASP A 259 -8.96 4.57 10.09
CA ASP A 259 -8.16 5.08 8.97
C ASP A 259 -7.60 6.48 9.25
N VAL A 260 -8.38 7.36 9.89
CA VAL A 260 -7.92 8.70 10.29
C VAL A 260 -6.75 8.61 11.28
N TRP A 261 -6.84 7.72 12.27
CA TRP A 261 -5.74 7.47 13.20
C TRP A 261 -4.50 6.97 12.46
N ALA A 262 -4.65 5.95 11.63
CA ALA A 262 -3.55 5.36 10.87
C ALA A 262 -2.88 6.36 9.93
N LEU A 263 -3.65 7.26 9.28
CA LEU A 263 -3.10 8.34 8.46
C LEU A 263 -2.28 9.34 9.29
N ALA A 264 -2.69 9.67 10.51
CA ALA A 264 -1.90 10.54 11.37
C ALA A 264 -0.55 9.90 11.70
N VAL A 265 -0.54 8.60 12.05
CA VAL A 265 0.69 7.85 12.29
C VAL A 265 1.57 7.81 11.04
N LEU A 266 0.99 7.58 9.86
CA LEU A 266 1.69 7.62 8.58
C LEU A 266 2.38 8.98 8.38
N ILE A 267 1.67 10.10 8.55
CA ILE A 267 2.22 11.46 8.39
C ILE A 267 3.43 11.67 9.31
N LEU A 268 3.31 11.32 10.58
CA LEU A 268 4.40 11.49 11.56
C LEU A 268 5.60 10.60 11.24
N ARG A 269 5.39 9.36 10.83
CA ARG A 269 6.46 8.46 10.39
C ARG A 269 7.11 8.93 9.08
N ALA A 270 6.32 9.47 8.16
CA ALA A 270 6.84 10.06 6.92
C ALA A 270 7.74 11.27 7.21
N CYS A 271 7.36 12.14 8.15
CA CYS A 271 8.20 13.24 8.60
C CYS A 271 9.56 12.72 9.14
N LYS A 272 9.52 11.70 10.00
CA LYS A 272 10.74 11.08 10.55
C LYS A 272 11.61 10.44 9.46
N LEU A 273 10.98 9.69 8.54
CA LEU A 273 11.67 9.03 7.43
C LEU A 273 12.35 10.04 6.50
N ALA A 274 11.65 11.13 6.17
CA ALA A 274 12.14 12.16 5.26
C ALA A 274 13.04 13.22 5.94
N GLY A 275 13.23 13.14 7.27
CA GLY A 275 14.06 14.10 8.03
C GLY A 275 13.46 15.49 8.17
N TYR A 276 12.14 15.62 8.11
CA TYR A 276 11.43 16.89 8.27
C TYR A 276 10.83 17.04 9.66
N CYS A 277 11.12 18.20 10.29
CA CYS A 277 10.42 18.67 11.49
C CYS A 277 9.51 19.84 11.10
N VAL A 278 8.20 19.59 10.97
CA VAL A 278 7.19 20.58 10.57
C VAL A 278 6.12 20.66 11.66
N SER A 279 6.15 21.75 12.42
CA SER A 279 5.23 22.00 13.55
C SER A 279 3.75 21.97 13.08
N GLU A 280 3.48 22.50 11.90
CA GLU A 280 2.16 22.58 11.32
C GLU A 280 1.57 21.19 11.02
N LEU A 281 2.40 20.22 10.61
CA LEU A 281 1.96 18.83 10.45
C LEU A 281 1.66 18.17 11.80
N VAL A 282 2.44 18.46 12.83
CA VAL A 282 2.15 17.98 14.20
C VAL A 282 0.80 18.53 14.70
N GLU A 283 0.53 19.82 14.48
CA GLU A 283 -0.76 20.42 14.82
C GLU A 283 -1.93 19.83 14.01
N LEU A 284 -1.72 19.55 12.72
CA LEU A 284 -2.70 18.87 11.86
C LEU A 284 -3.06 17.47 12.37
N THR A 285 -2.06 16.70 12.81
CA THR A 285 -2.25 15.31 13.25
C THR A 285 -2.84 15.20 14.65
N ARG A 286 -2.67 16.20 15.51
CA ARG A 286 -3.15 16.18 16.89
C ARG A 286 -4.65 15.84 17.06
N PRO A 287 -5.61 16.45 16.32
CA PRO A 287 -7.02 16.07 16.42
C PRO A 287 -7.32 14.68 15.85
N MET A 288 -6.49 14.17 14.94
CA MET A 288 -6.64 12.84 14.34
C MET A 288 -6.28 11.73 15.34
N LEU A 289 -5.44 12.02 16.33
CA LEU A 289 -4.93 11.09 17.34
C LEU A 289 -5.71 11.12 18.66
N LYS A 290 -6.93 11.69 18.66
CA LYS A 290 -7.78 11.66 19.86
C LYS A 290 -8.20 10.22 20.19
N GLU A 291 -8.25 9.90 21.49
CA GLU A 291 -8.65 8.58 21.99
C GLU A 291 -10.08 8.23 21.56
N ASN A 292 -11.01 9.17 21.76
CA ASN A 292 -12.39 8.96 21.31
C ASN A 292 -12.50 9.16 19.79
N PRO A 293 -12.84 8.10 19.00
CA PRO A 293 -12.95 8.20 17.55
C PRO A 293 -13.97 9.23 17.07
N ALA A 294 -15.04 9.49 17.84
CA ALA A 294 -16.05 10.48 17.48
C ALA A 294 -15.49 11.92 17.44
N ASP A 295 -14.42 12.19 18.18
CA ASP A 295 -13.79 13.52 18.26
C ASP A 295 -12.73 13.73 17.15
N ARG A 296 -12.40 12.69 16.37
CA ARG A 296 -11.49 12.79 15.24
C ARG A 296 -12.20 13.44 14.04
N PRO A 297 -11.49 14.25 13.23
CA PRO A 297 -12.05 14.80 12.00
C PRO A 297 -12.35 13.68 10.99
N THR A 298 -13.09 14.01 9.94
CA THR A 298 -13.23 13.20 8.74
C THR A 298 -12.03 13.38 7.81
N MET A 299 -11.78 12.44 6.89
CA MET A 299 -10.71 12.58 5.88
C MET A 299 -10.87 13.83 5.03
N GLN A 300 -12.11 14.21 4.70
CA GLN A 300 -12.38 15.45 3.94
C GLN A 300 -12.04 16.72 4.72
N GLU A 301 -12.29 16.74 6.02
CA GLU A 301 -11.90 17.86 6.91
C GLU A 301 -10.38 17.94 7.03
N ILE A 302 -9.68 16.80 7.09
CA ILE A 302 -8.22 16.74 7.11
C ILE A 302 -7.64 17.29 5.82
N LEU A 303 -8.15 16.88 4.66
CA LEU A 303 -7.72 17.40 3.35
C LEU A 303 -7.89 18.94 3.30
N THR A 304 -9.05 19.42 3.74
CA THR A 304 -9.33 20.85 3.79
C THR A 304 -8.38 21.61 4.73
N ALA A 305 -8.06 21.02 5.89
CA ALA A 305 -7.13 21.60 6.84
C ALA A 305 -5.69 21.60 6.30
N PHE A 306 -5.29 20.51 5.64
CA PHE A 306 -3.98 20.39 5.00
C PHE A 306 -3.81 21.45 3.89
N ASP A 307 -4.78 21.60 3.00
CA ASP A 307 -4.73 22.59 1.91
C ASP A 307 -4.67 24.05 2.44
N LYS A 308 -5.26 24.31 3.61
CA LYS A 308 -5.14 25.62 4.29
C LYS A 308 -3.80 25.82 4.98
N MET A 309 -3.22 24.74 5.49
CA MET A 309 -1.95 24.77 6.22
C MET A 309 -0.76 25.00 5.27
N VAL A 310 -0.69 24.30 4.12
CA VAL A 310 0.47 24.34 3.22
C VAL A 310 0.93 25.76 2.86
N PRO A 311 0.04 26.71 2.49
CA PRO A 311 0.45 28.09 2.19
C PRO A 311 1.02 28.86 3.40
N THR A 312 0.81 28.40 4.63
CA THR A 312 1.33 29.06 5.83
C THR A 312 2.73 28.60 6.20
N VAL A 313 3.18 27.46 5.63
CA VAL A 313 4.52 26.92 5.86
C VAL A 313 5.52 27.66 4.95
N GLY A 314 6.54 28.23 5.58
CA GLY A 314 7.57 28.96 4.83
C GLY A 314 8.55 28.02 4.11
N ASN A 315 9.18 28.54 3.06
CA ASN A 315 10.27 27.91 2.30
C ASN A 315 10.03 26.44 1.91
N LEU A 316 9.17 26.24 0.94
CA LEU A 316 8.85 24.89 0.41
C LEU A 316 10.00 24.26 -0.38
N ASP A 317 11.01 25.02 -0.77
CA ASP A 317 12.21 24.52 -1.47
C ASP A 317 13.29 24.04 -0.50
N ARG A 318 13.09 24.16 0.82
CA ARG A 318 14.06 23.69 1.79
C ARG A 318 14.22 22.16 1.71
N LEU A 319 15.47 21.73 1.93
CA LEU A 319 15.83 20.33 2.12
C LEU A 319 15.64 19.92 3.59
N PRO A 320 15.56 18.62 3.89
CA PRO A 320 15.44 18.13 5.26
C PRO A 320 16.67 18.50 6.10
N ASP A 321 16.41 18.69 7.39
CA ASP A 321 17.48 18.92 8.39
C ASP A 321 18.04 17.55 8.78
N PHE A 322 19.03 17.05 8.05
CA PHE A 322 19.76 15.85 8.48
C PHE A 322 20.60 16.18 9.71
N HIS A 323 20.25 15.57 10.82
CA HIS A 323 21.06 15.52 12.03
C HIS A 323 21.60 14.11 12.28
#